data_e896fcef4afa2368c3ccd255bffef7c8
#
_entry.id   e896fcef4afa2368c3ccd255bffef7c8
#
_cell.length_a   1.000
_cell.length_b   1.000
_cell.length_c   1.000
_cell.angle_alpha   90.00
_cell.angle_beta   90.00
_cell.angle_gamma   90.00
#
_symmetry.space_group_name_H-M   'P 1'
#
loop_
_entity.id
_entity.type
_entity.pdbx_description
1 polymer ?
#
loop_
_entity_poly.entity_id
_entity_poly.type
_entity_poly.pdbx_seq_one_letter_code
_entity_poly.pdbx_strand_id
1 'polypeptide(L)'
;MINVSFHGVRGSTPCHGDDTRHFGGNTSCVSMCVPGEVPIIFDLGTGLRYFGKQCNGTPSFRAVCLLTHLHYDHTLGLPFFEPLLRADTMLEIYAPRQPDGRTIREIFREKIQPPMFPVPLEQFAARIVFHEIGDEDFSIGGLNVRSRFVPHVGPTLGYRVSFGGASVTYLSDHQQPVGDEFTITDGARELCEDVDLLIHDSQFTNEEFAAKCTWGHSTYDYARWVADTCGVKRLALFHHDPSRTDAELTSITDRIASGTRAAVFAAREGESVDVVTCSA
;
A
#
# COMPACT_ATOMS: atom_id res chain seq x y z
N MET A 1 20.48 0.54 -0.08
CA MET A 1 19.53 0.69 -1.22
C MET A 1 18.26 -0.05 -0.88
N ILE A 2 17.12 0.59 -1.02
CA ILE A 2 15.79 0.00 -0.87
C ILE A 2 15.24 -0.24 -2.28
N ASN A 3 14.76 -1.44 -2.59
CA ASN A 3 14.05 -1.73 -3.83
C ASN A 3 12.54 -1.86 -3.54
N VAL A 4 11.71 -1.10 -4.24
CA VAL A 4 10.25 -1.08 -4.12
C VAL A 4 9.65 -1.62 -5.40
N SER A 5 8.79 -2.65 -5.32
CA SER A 5 8.15 -3.29 -6.48
C SER A 5 6.63 -3.26 -6.34
N PHE A 6 5.94 -2.88 -7.41
CA PHE A 6 4.49 -2.77 -7.48
C PHE A 6 3.89 -4.06 -8.06
N HIS A 7 3.04 -4.76 -7.31
CA HIS A 7 2.39 -6.01 -7.70
C HIS A 7 0.89 -5.83 -7.96
N GLY A 8 0.31 -4.77 -7.44
CA GLY A 8 -1.06 -4.33 -7.66
C GLY A 8 -1.20 -2.87 -7.30
N VAL A 9 -1.87 -2.11 -8.13
CA VAL A 9 -1.90 -0.63 -8.12
C VAL A 9 -3.31 -0.04 -8.18
N ARG A 10 -4.33 -0.88 -8.35
CA ARG A 10 -5.74 -0.46 -8.44
C ARG A 10 -6.39 -0.39 -7.07
N GLY A 11 -7.32 0.55 -6.94
CA GLY A 11 -8.20 0.67 -5.79
C GLY A 11 -9.51 -0.09 -5.94
N SER A 12 -10.19 -0.31 -4.82
CA SER A 12 -11.56 -0.80 -4.67
C SER A 12 -11.82 -2.20 -5.23
N THR A 13 -11.45 -2.51 -6.46
CA THR A 13 -11.68 -3.80 -7.12
C THR A 13 -10.67 -4.03 -8.25
N PRO A 14 -10.27 -5.28 -8.51
CA PRO A 14 -9.45 -5.56 -9.66
C PRO A 14 -10.21 -5.26 -10.96
N CYS A 15 -9.47 -4.85 -11.99
CA CYS A 15 -10.02 -4.59 -13.31
C CYS A 15 -9.26 -5.40 -14.39
N HIS A 16 -9.88 -5.52 -15.55
CA HIS A 16 -9.29 -6.20 -16.71
C HIS A 16 -9.81 -5.57 -17.99
N GLY A 17 -8.93 -5.28 -18.93
CA GLY A 17 -9.27 -4.71 -20.22
C GLY A 17 -8.02 -4.37 -21.02
N ASP A 18 -8.19 -4.14 -22.34
CA ASP A 18 -7.07 -3.71 -23.18
C ASP A 18 -6.60 -2.29 -22.85
N ASP A 19 -7.51 -1.48 -22.33
CA ASP A 19 -7.34 -0.09 -21.93
C ASP A 19 -6.81 0.13 -20.51
N THR A 20 -6.63 -0.96 -19.74
CA THR A 20 -6.06 -0.94 -18.36
C THR A 20 -4.81 -1.79 -18.24
N ARG A 21 -4.36 -2.41 -19.34
CA ARG A 21 -3.26 -3.40 -19.36
C ARG A 21 -1.91 -2.79 -19.04
N HIS A 22 -1.65 -1.54 -19.44
CA HIS A 22 -0.35 -0.91 -19.30
C HIS A 22 0.01 -0.69 -17.82
N PHE A 23 -0.92 -0.14 -17.03
CA PHE A 23 -0.69 0.08 -15.60
C PHE A 23 -1.00 -1.15 -14.75
N GLY A 24 -1.79 -2.09 -15.26
CA GLY A 24 -2.20 -3.31 -14.56
C GLY A 24 -3.57 -3.20 -13.90
N GLY A 25 -4.10 -4.34 -13.44
CA GLY A 25 -5.46 -4.45 -12.94
C GLY A 25 -5.61 -5.07 -11.56
N ASN A 26 -4.51 -5.41 -10.88
CA ASN A 26 -4.56 -5.96 -9.52
C ASN A 26 -4.67 -4.88 -8.45
N THR A 27 -5.31 -5.24 -7.33
CA THR A 27 -5.46 -4.35 -6.20
C THR A 27 -4.22 -4.31 -5.30
N SER A 28 -4.19 -3.36 -4.41
CA SER A 28 -3.07 -2.86 -3.61
C SER A 28 -2.14 -3.93 -3.06
N CYS A 29 -0.93 -4.01 -3.61
CA CYS A 29 0.17 -4.82 -3.10
C CYS A 29 1.50 -4.25 -3.58
N VAL A 30 2.36 -3.87 -2.64
CA VAL A 30 3.70 -3.36 -2.91
C VAL A 30 4.70 -4.12 -2.05
N SER A 31 5.83 -4.55 -2.58
CA SER A 31 6.92 -5.11 -1.78
C SER A 31 8.09 -4.14 -1.68
N MET A 32 8.75 -4.15 -0.54
CA MET A 32 9.98 -3.41 -0.28
C MET A 32 11.05 -4.38 0.20
N CYS A 33 12.15 -4.46 -0.55
CA CYS A 33 13.26 -5.35 -0.28
C CYS A 33 14.54 -4.55 0.01
N VAL A 34 15.24 -4.97 1.07
CA VAL A 34 16.57 -4.48 1.43
C VAL A 34 17.47 -5.70 1.57
N PRO A 35 18.68 -5.71 0.94
CA PRO A 35 19.58 -6.85 1.06
C PRO A 35 19.94 -7.16 2.52
N GLY A 36 19.72 -8.42 2.92
CA GLY A 36 19.99 -8.90 4.28
C GLY A 36 18.83 -8.71 5.27
N GLU A 37 17.76 -8.00 4.89
CA GLU A 37 16.57 -7.80 5.72
C GLU A 37 15.40 -8.66 5.24
N VAL A 38 14.42 -8.86 6.12
CA VAL A 38 13.15 -9.52 5.77
C VAL A 38 12.34 -8.59 4.84
N PRO A 39 11.79 -9.09 3.72
CA PRO A 39 10.97 -8.27 2.84
C PRO A 39 9.72 -7.75 3.55
N ILE A 40 9.41 -6.48 3.32
CA ILE A 40 8.17 -5.85 3.74
C ILE A 40 7.16 -5.95 2.59
N ILE A 41 5.92 -6.25 2.90
CA ILE A 41 4.78 -6.23 1.99
C ILE A 41 3.82 -5.15 2.51
N PHE A 42 3.47 -4.18 1.69
CA PHE A 42 2.39 -3.25 1.96
C PHE A 42 1.13 -3.79 1.30
N ASP A 43 0.14 -4.10 2.12
CA ASP A 43 -1.15 -4.67 1.78
C ASP A 43 -1.12 -6.06 1.09
N LEU A 44 -2.26 -6.72 1.13
CA LEU A 44 -2.48 -8.11 0.72
C LEU A 44 -3.56 -8.20 -0.38
N GLY A 45 -3.64 -7.19 -1.26
CA GLY A 45 -4.56 -7.19 -2.38
C GLY A 45 -4.24 -8.27 -3.41
N THR A 46 -4.98 -8.30 -4.53
CA THR A 46 -4.86 -9.38 -5.52
C THR A 46 -3.48 -9.46 -6.17
N GLY A 47 -2.70 -8.36 -6.16
CA GLY A 47 -1.30 -8.33 -6.58
C GLY A 47 -0.37 -9.25 -5.79
N LEU A 48 -0.71 -9.60 -4.55
CA LEU A 48 0.07 -10.49 -3.69
C LEU A 48 0.36 -11.86 -4.33
N ARG A 49 -0.56 -12.37 -5.14
CA ARG A 49 -0.36 -13.61 -5.89
C ARG A 49 0.89 -13.59 -6.77
N TYR A 50 1.20 -12.44 -7.38
CA TYR A 50 2.37 -12.30 -8.27
C TYR A 50 3.66 -12.21 -7.49
N PHE A 51 3.67 -11.51 -6.37
CA PHE A 51 4.80 -11.54 -5.43
C PHE A 51 5.05 -12.96 -4.91
N GLY A 52 4.00 -13.71 -4.56
CA GLY A 52 4.10 -15.10 -4.12
C GLY A 52 4.82 -16.01 -5.14
N LYS A 53 4.55 -15.83 -6.43
CA LYS A 53 5.25 -16.58 -7.49
C LYS A 53 6.75 -16.27 -7.55
N GLN A 54 7.15 -15.03 -7.29
CA GLN A 54 8.57 -14.65 -7.25
C GLN A 54 9.29 -15.26 -6.04
N CYS A 55 8.56 -15.54 -4.96
CA CYS A 55 9.09 -16.15 -3.74
C CYS A 55 9.13 -17.70 -3.81
N ASN A 56 8.59 -18.31 -4.86
CA ASN A 56 8.61 -19.75 -5.03
C ASN A 56 10.04 -20.27 -5.16
N GLY A 57 10.36 -21.31 -4.37
CA GLY A 57 11.70 -21.89 -4.33
C GLY A 57 12.65 -21.25 -3.30
N THR A 58 12.27 -20.16 -2.63
CA THR A 58 13.04 -19.61 -1.51
C THR A 58 12.80 -20.47 -0.25
N PRO A 59 13.79 -21.21 0.25
CA PRO A 59 13.63 -22.00 1.47
C PRO A 59 13.40 -21.11 2.69
N SER A 60 12.61 -21.57 3.66
CA SER A 60 12.35 -20.87 4.93
C SER A 60 11.91 -19.42 4.71
N PHE A 61 10.99 -19.20 3.76
CA PHE A 61 10.54 -17.87 3.39
C PHE A 61 9.91 -17.14 4.59
N ARG A 62 10.37 -15.91 4.80
CA ARG A 62 9.82 -15.01 5.81
C ARG A 62 9.49 -13.68 5.18
N ALA A 63 8.36 -13.08 5.59
CA ALA A 63 7.97 -11.74 5.20
C ALA A 63 7.18 -11.07 6.32
N VAL A 64 7.19 -9.74 6.32
CA VAL A 64 6.34 -8.91 7.18
C VAL A 64 5.39 -8.12 6.31
N CYS A 65 4.10 -8.20 6.58
CA CYS A 65 3.08 -7.36 5.97
C CYS A 65 2.75 -6.19 6.90
N LEU A 66 2.79 -4.99 6.36
CA LEU A 66 2.25 -3.77 6.95
C LEU A 66 0.90 -3.50 6.27
N LEU A 67 -0.18 -3.98 6.87
CA LEU A 67 -1.53 -3.87 6.34
C LEU A 67 -2.14 -2.54 6.75
N THR A 68 -2.57 -1.74 5.77
CA THR A 68 -3.14 -0.42 6.03
C THR A 68 -4.51 -0.52 6.70
N HIS A 69 -5.39 -1.37 6.19
CA HIS A 69 -6.74 -1.59 6.73
C HIS A 69 -7.38 -2.87 6.17
N LEU A 70 -8.65 -3.13 6.50
CA LEU A 70 -9.29 -4.42 6.28
C LEU A 70 -10.27 -4.47 5.09
N HIS A 71 -10.28 -3.48 4.19
CA HIS A 71 -11.11 -3.55 3.00
C HIS A 71 -10.67 -4.71 2.08
N TYR A 72 -11.58 -5.17 1.22
CA TYR A 72 -11.35 -6.37 0.42
C TYR A 72 -10.17 -6.23 -0.55
N ASP A 73 -10.01 -5.08 -1.18
CA ASP A 73 -8.94 -4.79 -2.13
C ASP A 73 -7.53 -4.78 -1.49
N HIS A 74 -7.45 -4.70 -0.15
CA HIS A 74 -6.22 -4.81 0.63
C HIS A 74 -6.02 -6.18 1.29
N THR A 75 -7.00 -7.09 1.21
CA THR A 75 -6.93 -8.37 1.95
C THR A 75 -7.21 -9.61 1.10
N LEU A 76 -7.82 -9.43 -0.09
CA LEU A 76 -8.36 -10.52 -0.90
C LEU A 76 -7.28 -11.47 -1.46
N GLY A 77 -6.03 -11.00 -1.58
CA GLY A 77 -4.93 -11.80 -2.12
C GLY A 77 -4.35 -12.82 -1.13
N LEU A 78 -4.58 -12.65 0.18
CA LEU A 78 -3.96 -13.52 1.19
C LEU A 78 -4.20 -15.02 0.95
N PRO A 79 -5.43 -15.51 0.67
CA PRO A 79 -5.68 -16.93 0.44
C PRO A 79 -4.98 -17.50 -0.80
N PHE A 80 -4.51 -16.64 -1.70
CA PHE A 80 -3.87 -17.00 -2.97
C PHE A 80 -2.35 -16.77 -2.95
N PHE A 81 -1.79 -16.48 -1.78
CA PHE A 81 -0.35 -16.32 -1.59
C PHE A 81 0.31 -17.68 -1.45
N GLU A 82 0.87 -18.21 -2.54
CA GLU A 82 1.41 -19.57 -2.62
C GLU A 82 2.39 -19.95 -1.49
N PRO A 83 3.27 -19.06 -0.99
CA PRO A 83 4.13 -19.39 0.15
C PRO A 83 3.38 -19.88 1.39
N LEU A 84 2.11 -19.52 1.60
CA LEU A 84 1.31 -20.00 2.73
C LEU A 84 1.00 -21.50 2.69
N LEU A 85 1.17 -22.14 1.54
CA LEU A 85 1.01 -23.59 1.40
C LEU A 85 2.20 -24.39 1.93
N ARG A 86 3.25 -23.72 2.41
CA ARG A 86 4.51 -24.32 2.85
C ARG A 86 4.69 -24.16 4.35
N ALA A 87 5.03 -25.27 5.05
CA ALA A 87 5.23 -25.27 6.49
C ALA A 87 6.50 -24.53 6.96
N ASP A 88 7.45 -24.27 6.05
CA ASP A 88 8.67 -23.51 6.33
C ASP A 88 8.50 -21.99 6.12
N THR A 89 7.29 -21.53 5.81
CA THR A 89 6.96 -20.11 5.64
C THR A 89 6.49 -19.48 6.95
N MET A 90 6.92 -18.25 7.19
CA MET A 90 6.41 -17.39 8.25
C MET A 90 6.01 -16.04 7.69
N LEU A 91 4.75 -15.63 7.92
CA LEU A 91 4.22 -14.32 7.59
C LEU A 91 3.77 -13.61 8.87
N GLU A 92 4.34 -12.46 9.15
CA GLU A 92 3.87 -11.57 10.22
C GLU A 92 3.03 -10.45 9.61
N ILE A 93 1.85 -10.19 10.14
CA ILE A 93 0.93 -9.16 9.65
C ILE A 93 0.70 -8.15 10.76
N TYR A 94 1.15 -6.94 10.55
CA TYR A 94 0.88 -5.78 11.39
C TYR A 94 -0.32 -5.05 10.80
N ALA A 95 -1.36 -4.81 11.60
CA ALA A 95 -2.61 -4.23 11.13
C ALA A 95 -3.25 -3.33 12.21
N PRO A 96 -4.12 -2.36 11.84
CA PRO A 96 -4.72 -1.45 12.78
C PRO A 96 -5.64 -2.17 13.77
N ARG A 97 -5.53 -1.81 15.07
CA ARG A 97 -6.49 -2.25 16.10
C ARG A 97 -7.90 -1.84 15.69
N GLN A 98 -8.84 -2.75 15.94
CA GLN A 98 -10.23 -2.51 15.62
C GLN A 98 -10.98 -1.95 16.82
N PRO A 99 -11.87 -0.95 16.63
CA PRO A 99 -12.57 -0.27 17.74
C PRO A 99 -13.64 -1.15 18.40
N ASP A 100 -14.09 -2.21 17.73
CA ASP A 100 -15.06 -3.17 18.26
C ASP A 100 -14.43 -4.26 19.14
N GLY A 101 -13.08 -4.25 19.30
CA GLY A 101 -12.33 -5.17 20.13
C GLY A 101 -12.07 -6.54 19.51
N ARG A 102 -12.51 -6.79 18.26
CA ARG A 102 -12.15 -8.03 17.55
C ARG A 102 -10.68 -7.99 17.16
N THR A 103 -10.01 -9.13 17.32
CA THR A 103 -8.65 -9.31 16.85
C THR A 103 -8.61 -9.45 15.32
N ILE A 104 -7.48 -9.06 14.74
CA ILE A 104 -7.25 -9.22 13.29
C ILE A 104 -7.33 -10.69 12.88
N ARG A 105 -6.84 -11.60 13.73
CA ARG A 105 -6.98 -13.05 13.50
C ARG A 105 -8.43 -13.49 13.40
N GLU A 106 -9.31 -13.04 14.30
CA GLU A 106 -10.75 -13.37 14.26
C GLU A 106 -11.39 -12.89 12.97
N ILE A 107 -11.09 -11.66 12.53
CA ILE A 107 -11.64 -11.10 11.30
C ILE A 107 -11.18 -11.88 10.07
N PHE A 108 -9.89 -12.24 9.98
CA PHE A 108 -9.40 -13.07 8.88
C PHE A 108 -9.99 -14.48 8.90
N ARG A 109 -10.23 -15.08 10.08
CA ARG A 109 -10.93 -16.37 10.20
C ARG A 109 -12.36 -16.30 9.66
N GLU A 110 -13.09 -15.23 9.96
CA GLU A 110 -14.45 -15.03 9.44
C GLU A 110 -14.46 -14.90 7.91
N LYS A 111 -13.47 -14.23 7.34
CA LYS A 111 -13.36 -14.04 5.87
C LYS A 111 -12.85 -15.29 5.15
N ILE A 112 -11.93 -16.06 5.76
CA ILE A 112 -11.23 -17.19 5.12
C ILE A 112 -11.72 -18.49 5.77
N GLN A 113 -12.95 -18.87 5.44
CA GLN A 113 -13.60 -20.13 5.81
C GLN A 113 -14.86 -20.38 4.95
N PRO A 114 -15.36 -21.62 4.90
CA PRO A 114 -16.64 -21.88 4.27
C PRO A 114 -17.78 -21.05 4.90
N PRO A 115 -18.75 -20.55 4.10
CA PRO A 115 -18.89 -20.76 2.65
C PRO A 115 -18.10 -19.76 1.79
N MET A 116 -17.41 -18.77 2.38
CA MET A 116 -16.74 -17.69 1.63
C MET A 116 -15.43 -18.15 0.97
N PHE A 117 -14.71 -19.07 1.63
CA PHE A 117 -13.50 -19.70 1.10
C PHE A 117 -13.49 -21.19 1.47
N PRO A 118 -13.03 -22.11 0.59
CA PRO A 118 -13.18 -23.55 0.84
C PRO A 118 -12.27 -24.08 1.96
N VAL A 119 -11.16 -23.39 2.23
CA VAL A 119 -10.16 -23.82 3.21
C VAL A 119 -10.10 -22.80 4.35
N PRO A 120 -10.31 -23.21 5.61
CA PRO A 120 -10.16 -22.31 6.76
C PRO A 120 -8.73 -21.79 6.90
N LEU A 121 -8.58 -20.58 7.46
CA LEU A 121 -7.28 -19.94 7.71
C LEU A 121 -6.30 -20.85 8.46
N GLU A 122 -6.78 -21.65 9.42
CA GLU A 122 -5.98 -22.55 10.26
C GLU A 122 -5.42 -23.76 9.50
N GLN A 123 -5.89 -24.03 8.29
CA GLN A 123 -5.39 -25.13 7.45
C GLN A 123 -4.24 -24.73 6.54
N PHE A 124 -3.88 -23.45 6.48
CA PHE A 124 -2.65 -23.06 5.80
C PHE A 124 -1.44 -23.65 6.53
N ALA A 125 -0.49 -24.21 5.78
CA ALA A 125 0.69 -24.86 6.36
C ALA A 125 1.67 -23.85 7.00
N ALA A 126 1.69 -22.61 6.53
CA ALA A 126 2.54 -21.54 7.01
C ALA A 126 2.16 -21.07 8.43
N ARG A 127 3.13 -20.55 9.15
CA ARG A 127 2.89 -19.81 10.39
C ARG A 127 2.51 -18.38 10.07
N ILE A 128 1.28 -18.00 10.40
CA ILE A 128 0.80 -16.60 10.29
C ILE A 128 0.66 -16.02 11.70
N VAL A 129 1.34 -14.87 11.93
CA VAL A 129 1.31 -14.14 13.20
C VAL A 129 0.67 -12.77 12.95
N PHE A 130 -0.26 -12.38 13.80
CA PHE A 130 -0.93 -11.08 13.71
C PHE A 130 -0.49 -10.18 14.87
N HIS A 131 -0.20 -8.93 14.54
CA HIS A 131 0.16 -7.86 15.47
C HIS A 131 -0.81 -6.70 15.27
N GLU A 132 -1.46 -6.28 16.35
CA GLU A 132 -2.43 -5.19 16.35
C GLU A 132 -1.74 -3.92 16.83
N ILE A 133 -1.63 -2.93 15.95
CA ILE A 133 -0.89 -1.70 16.17
C ILE A 133 -1.76 -0.45 16.00
N GLY A 134 -1.23 0.69 16.41
CA GLY A 134 -1.82 2.02 16.23
C GLY A 134 -0.73 3.00 15.79
N ASP A 135 -0.73 4.20 16.39
CA ASP A 135 0.33 5.20 16.23
C ASP A 135 1.57 4.73 16.99
N GLU A 136 2.50 4.09 16.30
CA GLU A 136 3.66 3.46 16.91
C GLU A 136 4.92 3.66 16.07
N ASP A 137 6.08 3.71 16.74
CA ASP A 137 7.40 3.64 16.12
C ASP A 137 8.05 2.34 16.61
N PHE A 138 8.48 1.47 15.68
CA PHE A 138 9.08 0.17 15.99
C PHE A 138 10.12 -0.23 14.93
N SER A 139 10.80 -1.36 15.15
CA SER A 139 11.80 -1.86 14.21
C SER A 139 11.49 -3.29 13.77
N ILE A 140 11.81 -3.59 12.51
CA ILE A 140 11.78 -4.93 11.93
C ILE A 140 13.19 -5.19 11.39
N GLY A 141 13.97 -6.03 12.09
CA GLY A 141 15.39 -6.16 11.77
C GLY A 141 16.11 -4.82 11.84
N GLY A 142 16.80 -4.42 10.78
CA GLY A 142 17.45 -3.12 10.66
C GLY A 142 16.54 -2.00 10.12
N LEU A 143 15.27 -2.29 9.82
CA LEU A 143 14.31 -1.32 9.29
C LEU A 143 13.62 -0.57 10.43
N ASN A 144 13.55 0.76 10.36
CA ASN A 144 12.73 1.55 11.25
C ASN A 144 11.36 1.80 10.61
N VAL A 145 10.30 1.47 11.33
CA VAL A 145 8.91 1.61 10.88
C VAL A 145 8.19 2.62 11.75
N ARG A 146 7.47 3.52 11.13
CA ARG A 146 6.53 4.43 11.78
C ARG A 146 5.15 4.19 11.21
N SER A 147 4.16 3.95 12.05
CA SER A 147 2.75 3.85 11.71
C SER A 147 1.96 5.00 12.32
N ARG A 148 1.02 5.59 11.56
CA ARG A 148 0.11 6.64 12.03
C ARG A 148 -1.27 6.41 11.42
N PHE A 149 -2.30 6.65 12.23
CA PHE A 149 -3.66 6.71 11.70
C PHE A 149 -3.81 7.86 10.72
N VAL A 150 -4.46 7.57 9.59
CA VAL A 150 -4.76 8.54 8.54
C VAL A 150 -6.26 8.57 8.27
N PRO A 151 -6.81 9.71 7.81
CA PRO A 151 -8.22 9.81 7.46
C PRO A 151 -8.62 8.80 6.38
N HIS A 152 -9.62 7.99 6.69
CA HIS A 152 -10.27 7.04 5.79
C HIS A 152 -11.57 6.51 6.40
N VAL A 153 -12.31 5.67 5.67
CA VAL A 153 -13.50 4.98 6.19
C VAL A 153 -13.06 3.75 6.99
N GLY A 154 -13.05 3.90 8.33
CA GLY A 154 -12.55 2.88 9.27
C GLY A 154 -11.09 3.11 9.69
N PRO A 155 -10.59 2.31 10.66
CA PRO A 155 -9.22 2.42 11.15
C PRO A 155 -8.22 2.11 10.04
N THR A 156 -7.43 3.09 9.65
CA THR A 156 -6.47 2.98 8.54
C THR A 156 -5.13 3.56 8.96
N LEU A 157 -4.06 2.81 8.74
CA LEU A 157 -2.68 3.20 9.01
C LEU A 157 -1.94 3.55 7.72
N GLY A 158 -1.24 4.68 7.76
CA GLY A 158 -0.12 4.92 6.87
C GLY A 158 1.17 4.40 7.49
N TYR A 159 2.16 4.12 6.65
CA TYR A 159 3.46 3.61 7.09
C TYR A 159 4.61 4.37 6.46
N ARG A 160 5.63 4.69 7.27
CA ARG A 160 6.95 5.10 6.80
C ARG A 160 7.97 4.05 7.20
N VAL A 161 8.75 3.55 6.25
CA VAL A 161 9.85 2.62 6.50
C VAL A 161 11.15 3.27 6.06
N SER A 162 12.15 3.24 6.95
CA SER A 162 13.46 3.86 6.71
C SER A 162 14.60 2.88 6.94
N PHE A 163 15.61 2.95 6.08
CA PHE A 163 16.84 2.14 6.16
C PHE A 163 18.03 2.89 5.56
N GLY A 164 19.14 2.96 6.31
CA GLY A 164 20.39 3.55 5.81
C GLY A 164 20.25 5.00 5.31
N GLY A 165 19.34 5.77 5.90
CA GLY A 165 19.06 7.16 5.53
C GLY A 165 18.04 7.32 4.40
N ALA A 166 17.66 6.25 3.69
CA ALA A 166 16.58 6.28 2.70
C ALA A 166 15.22 5.98 3.35
N SER A 167 14.13 6.49 2.78
CA SER A 167 12.79 6.32 3.34
C SER A 167 11.70 6.19 2.27
N VAL A 168 10.71 5.36 2.58
CA VAL A 168 9.52 5.12 1.76
C VAL A 168 8.29 5.31 2.64
N THR A 169 7.31 6.09 2.17
CA THR A 169 6.01 6.24 2.81
C THR A 169 4.92 5.63 1.92
N TYR A 170 4.03 4.86 2.54
CA TYR A 170 2.89 4.22 1.92
C TYR A 170 1.60 4.74 2.54
N LEU A 171 0.83 5.50 1.75
CA LEU A 171 -0.48 6.07 2.07
C LEU A 171 -1.47 5.68 0.97
N SER A 172 -1.84 4.38 0.92
CA SER A 172 -2.71 3.85 -0.13
C SER A 172 -4.09 4.48 -0.08
N ASP A 173 -4.73 4.46 1.09
CA ASP A 173 -6.07 5.00 1.32
C ASP A 173 -5.97 6.16 2.31
N HIS A 174 -5.83 7.33 1.77
CA HIS A 174 -5.71 8.57 2.52
C HIS A 174 -6.73 9.57 1.99
N GLN A 175 -7.82 9.75 2.73
CA GLN A 175 -8.88 10.67 2.33
C GLN A 175 -8.44 12.12 2.48
N GLN A 176 -8.53 12.88 1.40
CA GLN A 176 -8.36 14.32 1.47
C GLN A 176 -9.50 14.99 2.26
N PRO A 177 -9.25 16.15 2.89
CA PRO A 177 -10.30 16.92 3.55
C PRO A 177 -11.44 17.28 2.61
N VAL A 178 -12.68 17.22 3.14
CA VAL A 178 -13.85 17.73 2.42
C VAL A 178 -13.93 19.23 2.65
N GLY A 179 -13.86 20.02 1.59
CA GLY A 179 -13.87 21.49 1.63
C GLY A 179 -12.95 22.09 0.58
N ASP A 180 -12.84 23.42 0.60
CA ASP A 180 -12.10 24.16 -0.43
C ASP A 180 -10.59 24.26 -0.16
N GLU A 181 -10.13 23.98 1.06
CA GLU A 181 -8.75 24.09 1.45
C GLU A 181 -8.11 22.71 1.70
N PHE A 182 -6.95 22.47 1.12
CA PHE A 182 -6.14 21.30 1.42
C PHE A 182 -5.46 21.46 2.77
N THR A 183 -5.66 20.47 3.64
CA THR A 183 -4.95 20.32 4.90
C THR A 183 -4.47 18.88 5.06
N ILE A 184 -3.47 18.67 5.89
CA ILE A 184 -2.94 17.34 6.20
C ILE A 184 -2.90 17.16 7.71
N THR A 185 -3.28 15.99 8.21
CA THR A 185 -3.20 15.67 9.64
C THR A 185 -1.73 15.56 10.09
N ASP A 186 -1.47 15.81 11.37
CA ASP A 186 -0.11 15.73 11.92
C ASP A 186 0.51 14.34 11.69
N GLY A 187 -0.26 13.26 11.90
CA GLY A 187 0.22 11.90 11.65
C GLY A 187 0.61 11.64 10.18
N ALA A 188 -0.22 12.07 9.22
CA ALA A 188 0.11 11.95 7.80
C ALA A 188 1.33 12.81 7.42
N ARG A 189 1.46 14.02 8.00
CA ARG A 189 2.63 14.90 7.81
C ARG A 189 3.90 14.22 8.32
N GLU A 190 3.90 13.66 9.54
CA GLU A 190 5.04 12.94 10.11
C GLU A 190 5.54 11.79 9.23
N LEU A 191 4.62 11.13 8.51
CA LEU A 191 4.98 10.07 7.57
C LEU A 191 5.59 10.61 6.29
N CYS A 192 5.10 11.77 5.80
CA CYS A 192 5.46 12.29 4.47
C CYS A 192 6.68 13.23 4.47
N GLU A 193 7.02 13.85 5.61
CA GLU A 193 8.05 14.91 5.68
C GLU A 193 9.40 14.41 5.18
N ASP A 194 9.94 15.10 4.14
CA ASP A 194 11.23 14.85 3.50
C ASP A 194 11.47 13.38 3.05
N VAL A 195 10.38 12.64 2.72
CA VAL A 195 10.51 11.25 2.29
C VAL A 195 11.08 11.14 0.88
N ASP A 196 11.90 10.10 0.64
CA ASP A 196 12.51 9.87 -0.68
C ASP A 196 11.50 9.35 -1.71
N LEU A 197 10.54 8.51 -1.27
CA LEU A 197 9.45 8.00 -2.08
C LEU A 197 8.15 8.01 -1.28
N LEU A 198 7.16 8.77 -1.75
CA LEU A 198 5.79 8.73 -1.28
C LEU A 198 4.93 7.94 -2.28
N ILE A 199 4.29 6.87 -1.82
CA ILE A 199 3.26 6.13 -2.55
C ILE A 199 1.93 6.59 -1.98
N HIS A 200 1.12 7.31 -2.75
CA HIS A 200 -0.05 8.02 -2.25
C HIS A 200 -1.30 7.73 -3.05
N ASP A 201 -2.43 7.59 -2.33
CA ASP A 201 -3.78 7.55 -2.91
C ASP A 201 -3.99 8.72 -3.89
N SER A 202 -4.45 8.39 -5.07
CA SER A 202 -4.74 9.34 -6.14
C SER A 202 -5.84 8.78 -7.04
N GLN A 203 -6.98 8.43 -6.43
CA GLN A 203 -8.04 7.70 -7.14
C GLN A 203 -8.87 8.62 -8.04
N PHE A 204 -9.13 9.86 -7.59
CA PHE A 204 -10.12 10.74 -8.22
C PHE A 204 -9.52 11.96 -8.90
N THR A 205 -10.23 12.45 -9.95
CA THR A 205 -10.10 13.83 -10.40
C THR A 205 -10.87 14.78 -9.47
N ASN A 206 -10.64 16.08 -9.56
CA ASN A 206 -11.36 17.06 -8.74
C ASN A 206 -12.88 17.03 -9.02
N GLU A 207 -13.25 16.80 -10.27
CA GLU A 207 -14.65 16.71 -10.70
C GLU A 207 -15.33 15.47 -10.11
N GLU A 208 -14.64 14.32 -10.09
CA GLU A 208 -15.16 13.09 -9.51
C GLU A 208 -15.28 13.18 -8.00
N PHE A 209 -14.33 13.85 -7.35
CA PHE A 209 -14.31 13.99 -5.89
C PHE A 209 -15.54 14.71 -5.36
N ALA A 210 -16.10 15.67 -6.07
CA ALA A 210 -17.31 16.39 -5.67
C ALA A 210 -18.49 15.44 -5.35
N ALA A 211 -18.61 14.33 -6.09
CA ALA A 211 -19.66 13.33 -5.87
C ALA A 211 -19.22 12.17 -4.94
N LYS A 212 -17.92 12.03 -4.68
CA LYS A 212 -17.31 10.88 -3.97
C LYS A 212 -16.52 11.30 -2.73
N CYS A 213 -16.69 12.52 -2.24
CA CYS A 213 -15.85 13.12 -1.18
C CYS A 213 -15.86 12.38 0.17
N THR A 214 -16.79 11.45 0.37
CA THR A 214 -16.88 10.62 1.59
C THR A 214 -16.46 9.16 1.35
N TRP A 215 -15.88 8.84 0.19
CA TRP A 215 -15.52 7.47 -0.15
C TRP A 215 -14.16 7.03 0.38
N GLY A 216 -13.42 7.94 1.03
CA GLY A 216 -12.19 7.58 1.72
C GLY A 216 -10.91 7.82 0.90
N HIS A 217 -10.97 8.53 -0.23
CA HIS A 217 -9.85 8.67 -1.16
C HIS A 217 -9.47 10.12 -1.44
N SER A 218 -8.37 10.28 -2.18
CA SER A 218 -7.79 11.56 -2.55
C SER A 218 -7.86 11.82 -4.07
N THR A 219 -7.73 13.11 -4.41
CA THR A 219 -7.50 13.52 -5.77
C THR A 219 -6.00 13.50 -6.12
N TYR A 220 -5.70 13.46 -7.43
CA TYR A 220 -4.35 13.64 -7.96
C TYR A 220 -3.72 14.96 -7.51
N ASP A 221 -4.53 16.04 -7.48
CA ASP A 221 -4.07 17.36 -7.07
C ASP A 221 -3.77 17.44 -5.57
N TYR A 222 -4.53 16.73 -4.73
CA TYR A 222 -4.21 16.63 -3.31
C TYR A 222 -2.92 15.83 -3.07
N ALA A 223 -2.73 14.70 -3.75
CA ALA A 223 -1.49 13.92 -3.65
C ALA A 223 -0.26 14.77 -4.01
N ARG A 224 -0.35 15.57 -5.09
CA ARG A 224 0.67 16.55 -5.48
C ARG A 224 0.89 17.61 -4.40
N TRP A 225 -0.17 18.18 -3.86
CA TRP A 225 -0.08 19.18 -2.80
C TRP A 225 0.59 18.65 -1.53
N VAL A 226 0.27 17.40 -1.12
CA VAL A 226 0.95 16.72 -0.01
C VAL A 226 2.44 16.59 -0.32
N ALA A 227 2.80 16.14 -1.52
CA ALA A 227 4.20 15.98 -1.91
C ALA A 227 4.97 17.31 -1.86
N ASP A 228 4.39 18.39 -2.39
CA ASP A 228 5.01 19.72 -2.37
C ASP A 228 5.13 20.29 -0.94
N THR A 229 4.07 20.13 -0.13
CA THR A 229 4.01 20.66 1.24
C THR A 229 4.97 19.94 2.18
N CYS A 230 5.17 18.64 1.97
CA CYS A 230 6.03 17.81 2.82
C CYS A 230 7.46 17.63 2.27
N GLY A 231 7.85 18.30 1.19
CA GLY A 231 9.22 18.20 0.65
C GLY A 231 9.56 16.82 0.07
N VAL A 232 8.56 16.09 -0.45
CA VAL A 232 8.72 14.75 -1.02
C VAL A 232 9.60 14.79 -2.27
N LYS A 233 10.56 13.86 -2.40
CA LYS A 233 11.44 13.82 -3.56
C LYS A 233 10.81 13.14 -4.78
N ARG A 234 10.11 12.02 -4.55
CA ARG A 234 9.40 11.27 -5.60
C ARG A 234 8.00 10.91 -5.14
N LEU A 235 7.01 11.11 -6.01
CA LEU A 235 5.61 10.78 -5.79
C LEU A 235 5.17 9.68 -6.76
N ALA A 236 4.77 8.54 -6.23
CA ALA A 236 4.07 7.49 -6.96
C ALA A 236 2.56 7.71 -6.78
N LEU A 237 1.85 8.07 -7.84
CA LEU A 237 0.40 8.06 -7.88
C LEU A 237 -0.06 6.61 -7.79
N PHE A 238 -0.90 6.29 -6.83
CA PHE A 238 -1.28 4.92 -6.51
C PHE A 238 -2.79 4.81 -6.29
N HIS A 239 -3.29 3.59 -6.13
CA HIS A 239 -4.70 3.29 -5.87
C HIS A 239 -5.61 3.80 -6.98
N HIS A 240 -5.22 3.54 -8.24
CA HIS A 240 -5.93 4.05 -9.43
C HIS A 240 -7.37 3.54 -9.48
N ASP A 241 -8.31 4.43 -9.83
CA ASP A 241 -9.71 4.05 -10.05
C ASP A 241 -9.77 2.89 -11.06
N PRO A 242 -10.52 1.80 -10.78
CA PRO A 242 -10.57 0.64 -11.65
C PRO A 242 -11.13 0.92 -13.05
N SER A 243 -11.87 2.01 -13.21
CA SER A 243 -12.37 2.48 -14.51
C SER A 243 -11.41 3.42 -15.26
N ARG A 244 -10.32 3.84 -14.61
CA ARG A 244 -9.33 4.75 -15.20
C ARG A 244 -8.52 4.04 -16.28
N THR A 245 -8.63 4.52 -17.51
CA THR A 245 -7.88 3.97 -18.66
C THR A 245 -6.39 4.35 -18.60
N ASP A 246 -5.57 3.57 -19.30
CA ASP A 246 -4.13 3.83 -19.43
C ASP A 246 -3.84 5.20 -20.05
N ALA A 247 -4.64 5.62 -21.03
CA ALA A 247 -4.49 6.91 -21.70
C ALA A 247 -4.82 8.08 -20.76
N GLU A 248 -5.91 7.98 -20.00
CA GLU A 248 -6.28 8.97 -19.00
C GLU A 248 -5.23 9.09 -17.90
N LEU A 249 -4.77 7.95 -17.38
CA LEU A 249 -3.77 7.92 -16.32
C LEU A 249 -2.44 8.54 -16.77
N THR A 250 -2.01 8.25 -18.00
CA THR A 250 -0.82 8.88 -18.59
C THR A 250 -0.99 10.40 -18.69
N SER A 251 -2.10 10.87 -19.25
CA SER A 251 -2.37 12.31 -19.38
C SER A 251 -2.44 13.04 -18.03
N ILE A 252 -3.07 12.41 -17.04
CA ILE A 252 -3.15 12.96 -15.67
C ILE A 252 -1.75 13.03 -15.06
N THR A 253 -0.96 11.97 -15.19
CA THR A 253 0.40 11.91 -14.64
C THR A 253 1.27 13.02 -15.21
N ASP A 254 1.24 13.25 -16.54
CA ASP A 254 1.99 14.33 -17.21
C ASP A 254 1.57 15.70 -16.68
N ARG A 255 0.26 15.93 -16.50
CA ARG A 255 -0.27 17.16 -15.92
C ARG A 255 0.22 17.40 -14.50
N ILE A 256 0.15 16.37 -13.64
CA ILE A 256 0.59 16.48 -12.25
C ILE A 256 2.10 16.73 -12.18
N ALA A 257 2.90 15.99 -12.96
CA ALA A 257 4.35 16.13 -12.99
C ALA A 257 4.82 17.53 -13.40
N SER A 258 4.09 18.20 -14.31
CA SER A 258 4.43 19.55 -14.76
C SER A 258 4.24 20.63 -13.71
N GLY A 259 3.50 20.34 -12.62
CA GLY A 259 3.11 21.31 -11.60
C GLY A 259 3.83 21.18 -10.25
N THR A 260 4.86 20.34 -10.14
CA THR A 260 5.55 20.06 -8.88
C THR A 260 7.07 19.92 -9.05
N ARG A 261 7.81 20.02 -7.93
CA ARG A 261 9.27 19.74 -7.87
C ARG A 261 9.55 18.25 -7.67
N ALA A 262 8.62 17.49 -7.12
CA ALA A 262 8.77 16.05 -6.95
C ALA A 262 8.83 15.35 -8.31
N ALA A 263 9.63 14.30 -8.44
CA ALA A 263 9.58 13.43 -9.60
C ALA A 263 8.33 12.54 -9.51
N VAL A 264 7.33 12.81 -10.36
CA VAL A 264 6.03 12.12 -10.32
C VAL A 264 5.96 11.01 -11.36
N PHE A 265 5.39 9.89 -10.99
CA PHE A 265 5.04 8.80 -11.89
C PHE A 265 3.75 8.11 -11.42
N ALA A 266 3.00 7.49 -12.30
CA ALA A 266 1.93 6.59 -11.92
C ALA A 266 2.51 5.20 -11.65
N ALA A 267 2.18 4.60 -10.51
CA ALA A 267 2.61 3.25 -10.17
C ALA A 267 2.07 2.24 -11.19
N ARG A 268 2.91 1.28 -11.61
CA ARG A 268 2.57 0.27 -12.61
C ARG A 268 2.96 -1.11 -12.14
N GLU A 269 2.08 -2.09 -12.33
CA GLU A 269 2.37 -3.49 -12.04
C GLU A 269 3.61 -3.99 -12.78
N GLY A 270 4.44 -4.74 -12.06
CA GLY A 270 5.68 -5.31 -12.58
C GLY A 270 6.86 -4.32 -12.61
N GLU A 271 6.65 -3.05 -12.28
CA GLU A 271 7.74 -2.09 -12.14
C GLU A 271 8.37 -2.10 -10.76
N SER A 272 9.65 -1.75 -10.73
CA SER A 272 10.41 -1.56 -9.49
C SER A 272 11.17 -0.24 -9.51
N VAL A 273 11.31 0.36 -8.34
CA VAL A 273 11.97 1.64 -8.13
C VAL A 273 13.02 1.50 -7.03
N ASP A 274 14.25 1.88 -7.32
CA ASP A 274 15.31 1.94 -6.33
C ASP A 274 15.26 3.26 -5.56
N VAL A 275 15.26 3.17 -4.23
CA VAL A 275 15.33 4.31 -3.32
C VAL A 275 16.71 4.33 -2.69
N VAL A 276 17.48 5.35 -3.06
CA VAL A 276 18.83 5.59 -2.56
C VAL A 276 18.88 6.92 -1.85
N THR A 277 19.71 7.04 -0.82
CA THR A 277 20.06 8.35 -0.30
C THR A 277 20.76 9.16 -1.38
N CYS A 278 20.21 10.31 -1.76
CA CYS A 278 21.05 11.29 -2.41
C CYS A 278 22.10 11.73 -1.38
N SER A 279 23.35 11.28 -1.56
CA SER A 279 24.48 11.92 -0.88
C SER A 279 24.43 13.41 -1.23
N ALA A 280 24.29 14.25 -0.21
CA ALA A 280 24.33 15.70 -0.32
C ALA A 280 25.70 16.16 -0.89
#